data_022ddeafa864bbedeff60e1780031df0
#
_entry.id   022ddeafa864bbedeff60e1780031df0
#
_cell.length_a   1.000
_cell.length_b   1.000
_cell.length_c   1.000
_cell.angle_alpha   90.00
_cell.angle_beta   90.00
_cell.angle_gamma   90.00
#
_symmetry.space_group_name_H-M   'P 1'
#
loop_
_entity.id
_entity.type
_entity.pdbx_description
1 polymer ?
#
loop_
_entity_poly.entity_id
_entity_poly.type
_entity_poly.pdbx_seq_one_letter_code
_entity_poly.pdbx_strand_id
1 'polypeptide(L)'
;MTSAVIANAIVNLCGAIGLGVAMLALYRRDARSPLTGRLLIALGIVALLFLMRSTAWLAGSNLLDDLSVIPAAAIPFGALIVTEGMLRRHAPRVIKLAVIIGAIVLGLGGALGLGHFDMPYAIALALFQLGGFAACAFLLATRDRASLMASENRSIDRMTLGAIIVLPFIVTDFAALMPDMPVRLGALGALLVVTAVLIAGSSGEARWHGVLLTALRLVSSALLGLAAAFVAPDVDAAQVARFCAIAVSGVLTIGLMTDTLRAYLESRTPGVLSSVAISSATTRDQLITELLRHPLFESARRYREDDLAAYDPLLLRNRLATHRVLRRSDAPWGHPPGDPAVERLVSLMAAGNATHLVVLSSDPVDILVLAVPVISADPATETAIALVQRILIMAEAGATKAA
;
A
#
# COMPACT_ATOMS: atom_id res chain seq x y z
N MET A 1 -13.86 -33.52 -10.45
CA MET A 1 -13.88 -32.10 -9.98
C MET A 1 -15.05 -31.41 -10.67
N THR A 2 -15.84 -30.67 -9.90
CA THR A 2 -16.94 -29.88 -10.47
C THR A 2 -16.41 -28.56 -11.06
N SER A 3 -17.11 -27.98 -12.03
CA SER A 3 -16.73 -26.67 -12.64
C SER A 3 -16.62 -25.55 -11.61
N ALA A 4 -17.39 -25.63 -10.52
CA ALA A 4 -17.33 -24.68 -9.42
C ALA A 4 -15.99 -24.76 -8.64
N VAL A 5 -15.50 -25.96 -8.36
CA VAL A 5 -14.21 -26.17 -7.68
C VAL A 5 -13.06 -25.63 -8.53
N ILE A 6 -13.07 -25.90 -9.83
CA ILE A 6 -12.04 -25.40 -10.76
C ILE A 6 -12.07 -23.86 -10.80
N ALA A 7 -13.25 -23.26 -10.96
CA ALA A 7 -13.39 -21.81 -11.01
C ALA A 7 -12.88 -21.15 -9.74
N ASN A 8 -13.29 -21.64 -8.57
CA ASN A 8 -12.83 -21.13 -7.28
C ASN A 8 -11.30 -21.30 -7.10
N ALA A 9 -10.73 -22.44 -7.51
CA ALA A 9 -9.29 -22.66 -7.44
C ALA A 9 -8.52 -21.66 -8.32
N ILE A 10 -8.98 -21.44 -9.57
CA ILE A 10 -8.34 -20.46 -10.47
C ILE A 10 -8.42 -19.04 -9.92
N VAL A 11 -9.60 -18.62 -9.44
CA VAL A 11 -9.77 -17.27 -8.86
C VAL A 11 -8.85 -17.05 -7.65
N ASN A 12 -8.74 -18.05 -6.76
CA ASN A 12 -7.82 -17.98 -5.61
C ASN A 12 -6.35 -17.98 -6.05
N LEU A 13 -5.98 -18.80 -7.06
CA LEU A 13 -4.62 -18.81 -7.59
C LEU A 13 -4.25 -17.45 -8.20
N CYS A 14 -5.15 -16.85 -8.98
CA CYS A 14 -4.98 -15.47 -9.47
C CYS A 14 -4.79 -14.49 -8.33
N GLY A 15 -5.59 -14.60 -7.26
CA GLY A 15 -5.45 -13.80 -6.06
C GLY A 15 -4.06 -13.96 -5.40
N ALA A 16 -3.61 -15.18 -5.20
CA ALA A 16 -2.30 -15.47 -4.61
C ALA A 16 -1.15 -14.89 -5.46
N ILE A 17 -1.18 -15.09 -6.76
CA ILE A 17 -0.17 -14.56 -7.69
C ILE A 17 -0.20 -13.02 -7.70
N GLY A 18 -1.37 -12.42 -7.85
CA GLY A 18 -1.51 -10.96 -7.89
C GLY A 18 -1.05 -10.30 -6.61
N LEU A 19 -1.36 -10.87 -5.43
CA LEU A 19 -0.85 -10.40 -4.15
C LEU A 19 0.67 -10.57 -4.05
N GLY A 20 1.24 -11.68 -4.52
CA GLY A 20 2.68 -11.89 -4.58
C GLY A 20 3.39 -10.83 -5.44
N VAL A 21 2.81 -10.50 -6.60
CA VAL A 21 3.32 -9.42 -7.47
C VAL A 21 3.24 -8.06 -6.76
N ALA A 22 2.14 -7.76 -6.09
CA ALA A 22 1.98 -6.52 -5.33
C ALA A 22 2.97 -6.45 -4.16
N MET A 23 3.20 -7.55 -3.45
CA MET A 23 4.24 -7.63 -2.40
C MET A 23 5.62 -7.33 -2.97
N LEU A 24 5.97 -7.88 -4.14
CA LEU A 24 7.22 -7.59 -4.83
C LEU A 24 7.32 -6.11 -5.21
N ALA A 25 6.25 -5.52 -5.73
CA ALA A 25 6.19 -4.10 -6.07
C ALA A 25 6.41 -3.21 -4.83
N LEU A 26 5.73 -3.50 -3.72
CA LEU A 26 5.86 -2.76 -2.46
C LEU A 26 7.27 -2.92 -1.86
N TYR A 27 7.79 -4.14 -1.82
CA TYR A 27 9.15 -4.40 -1.33
C TYR A 27 10.22 -3.62 -2.10
N ARG A 28 10.10 -3.55 -3.42
CA ARG A 28 11.05 -2.80 -4.27
C ARG A 28 10.93 -1.29 -4.12
N ARG A 29 9.74 -0.78 -3.78
CA ARG A 29 9.53 0.66 -3.57
C ARG A 29 10.26 1.16 -2.32
N ASP A 30 10.06 0.50 -1.19
CA ASP A 30 10.70 0.87 0.08
C ASP A 30 10.79 -0.33 1.04
N ALA A 31 11.81 -1.16 0.85
CA ALA A 31 12.04 -2.34 1.68
C ALA A 31 12.34 -2.00 3.15
N ARG A 32 12.83 -0.79 3.43
CA ARG A 32 13.28 -0.38 4.77
C ARG A 32 12.17 0.25 5.62
N SER A 33 11.06 0.64 5.01
CA SER A 33 9.95 1.25 5.75
C SER A 33 9.27 0.21 6.65
N PRO A 34 9.06 0.52 7.94
CA PRO A 34 8.31 -0.35 8.85
C PRO A 34 6.87 -0.61 8.39
N LEU A 35 6.25 0.34 7.69
CA LEU A 35 4.90 0.17 7.14
C LEU A 35 4.90 -0.84 5.98
N THR A 36 5.92 -0.81 5.12
CA THR A 36 6.07 -1.82 4.05
C THR A 36 6.16 -3.23 4.64
N GLY A 37 6.98 -3.44 5.68
CA GLY A 37 7.07 -4.74 6.35
C GLY A 37 5.71 -5.23 6.88
N ARG A 38 4.92 -4.34 7.47
CA ARG A 38 3.57 -4.65 7.97
C ARG A 38 2.59 -4.99 6.84
N LEU A 39 2.64 -4.23 5.73
CA LEU A 39 1.86 -4.53 4.54
C LEU A 39 2.23 -5.88 3.92
N LEU A 40 3.53 -6.20 3.84
CA LEU A 40 4.00 -7.49 3.32
C LEU A 40 3.51 -8.66 4.18
N ILE A 41 3.52 -8.52 5.51
CA ILE A 41 2.97 -9.55 6.42
C ILE A 41 1.48 -9.73 6.17
N ALA A 42 0.70 -8.64 6.13
CA ALA A 42 -0.75 -8.71 5.93
C ALA A 42 -1.12 -9.31 4.57
N LEU A 43 -0.48 -8.86 3.49
CA LEU A 43 -0.69 -9.41 2.15
C LEU A 43 -0.21 -10.87 2.05
N GLY A 44 0.88 -11.21 2.74
CA GLY A 44 1.42 -12.57 2.80
C GLY A 44 0.44 -13.55 3.47
N ILE A 45 -0.23 -13.14 4.55
CA ILE A 45 -1.29 -13.93 5.20
C ILE A 45 -2.41 -14.23 4.20
N VAL A 46 -2.89 -13.21 3.47
CA VAL A 46 -3.99 -13.37 2.52
C VAL A 46 -3.54 -14.19 1.28
N ALA A 47 -2.33 -13.96 0.78
CA ALA A 47 -1.76 -14.73 -0.33
C ALA A 47 -1.59 -16.22 0.03
N LEU A 48 -1.12 -16.50 1.25
CA LEU A 48 -1.00 -17.86 1.76
C LEU A 48 -2.37 -18.55 1.87
N LEU A 49 -3.39 -17.84 2.37
CA LEU A 49 -4.75 -18.35 2.40
C LEU A 49 -5.22 -18.79 1.01
N PHE A 50 -5.10 -17.92 0.02
CA PHE A 50 -5.57 -18.23 -1.34
C PHE A 50 -4.75 -19.34 -1.99
N LEU A 51 -3.45 -19.39 -1.76
CA LEU A 51 -2.58 -20.45 -2.25
C LEU A 51 -2.98 -21.81 -1.64
N MET A 52 -3.15 -21.86 -0.31
CA MET A 52 -3.52 -23.10 0.38
C MET A 52 -4.91 -23.59 -0.06
N ARG A 53 -5.90 -22.72 -0.16
CA ARG A 53 -7.24 -23.07 -0.65
C ARG A 53 -7.21 -23.56 -2.09
N SER A 54 -6.50 -22.85 -2.99
CA SER A 54 -6.36 -23.27 -4.38
C SER A 54 -5.73 -24.66 -4.48
N THR A 55 -4.64 -24.89 -3.77
CA THR A 55 -3.96 -26.21 -3.78
C THR A 55 -4.80 -27.31 -3.13
N ALA A 56 -5.50 -27.00 -2.02
CA ALA A 56 -6.41 -27.93 -1.36
C ALA A 56 -7.51 -28.43 -2.32
N TRP A 57 -8.16 -27.51 -3.00
CA TRP A 57 -9.25 -27.85 -3.92
C TRP A 57 -8.77 -28.57 -5.19
N LEU A 58 -7.61 -28.21 -5.73
CA LEU A 58 -7.02 -28.88 -6.89
C LEU A 58 -6.52 -30.29 -6.54
N ALA A 59 -5.93 -30.46 -5.35
CA ALA A 59 -5.44 -31.76 -4.89
C ALA A 59 -6.51 -32.64 -4.22
N GLY A 60 -7.69 -32.08 -3.93
CA GLY A 60 -8.74 -32.78 -3.17
C GLY A 60 -8.30 -33.09 -1.72
N SER A 61 -7.45 -32.25 -1.13
CA SER A 61 -6.84 -32.49 0.19
C SER A 61 -7.60 -31.77 1.29
N ASN A 62 -8.33 -32.51 2.13
CA ASN A 62 -9.01 -31.97 3.29
C ASN A 62 -8.02 -31.36 4.30
N LEU A 63 -6.84 -31.96 4.47
CA LEU A 63 -5.81 -31.44 5.38
C LEU A 63 -5.37 -30.03 5.01
N LEU A 64 -5.15 -29.75 3.73
CA LEU A 64 -4.76 -28.41 3.28
C LEU A 64 -5.91 -27.41 3.41
N ASP A 65 -7.16 -27.87 3.24
CA ASP A 65 -8.34 -27.02 3.44
C ASP A 65 -8.49 -26.65 4.93
N ASP A 66 -8.37 -27.60 5.83
CA ASP A 66 -8.38 -27.38 7.28
C ASP A 66 -7.23 -26.42 7.72
N LEU A 67 -6.02 -26.66 7.23
CA LEU A 67 -4.88 -25.78 7.52
C LEU A 67 -5.04 -24.38 6.95
N SER A 68 -5.81 -24.19 5.86
CA SER A 68 -6.08 -22.88 5.27
C SER A 68 -6.85 -21.94 6.22
N VAL A 69 -7.49 -22.49 7.24
CA VAL A 69 -8.19 -21.72 8.27
C VAL A 69 -7.23 -20.91 9.13
N ILE A 70 -5.99 -21.36 9.32
CA ILE A 70 -4.97 -20.61 10.09
C ILE A 70 -4.72 -19.22 9.49
N PRO A 71 -4.31 -19.09 8.23
CA PRO A 71 -4.18 -17.76 7.63
C PRO A 71 -5.51 -17.02 7.53
N ALA A 72 -6.66 -17.70 7.36
CA ALA A 72 -7.96 -17.04 7.38
C ALA A 72 -8.25 -16.36 8.73
N ALA A 73 -7.99 -17.05 9.85
CA ALA A 73 -8.13 -16.49 11.19
C ALA A 73 -7.10 -15.38 11.49
N ALA A 74 -5.94 -15.39 10.83
CA ALA A 74 -4.92 -14.36 10.99
C ALA A 74 -5.18 -13.05 10.20
N ILE A 75 -6.18 -12.98 9.32
CA ILE A 75 -6.49 -11.78 8.53
C ILE A 75 -6.73 -10.54 9.42
N PRO A 76 -7.55 -10.58 10.49
CA PRO A 76 -7.75 -9.42 11.37
C PRO A 76 -6.45 -8.94 12.03
N PHE A 77 -5.54 -9.85 12.35
CA PHE A 77 -4.22 -9.49 12.86
C PHE A 77 -3.40 -8.74 11.80
N GLY A 78 -3.39 -9.23 10.56
CA GLY A 78 -2.77 -8.52 9.44
C GLY A 78 -3.33 -7.11 9.25
N ALA A 79 -4.65 -6.95 9.26
CA ALA A 79 -5.32 -5.66 9.17
C ALA A 79 -4.95 -4.73 10.33
N LEU A 80 -4.87 -5.26 11.56
CA LEU A 80 -4.53 -4.48 12.75
C LEU A 80 -3.09 -3.95 12.71
N ILE A 81 -2.10 -4.76 12.33
CA ILE A 81 -0.71 -4.30 12.25
C ILE A 81 -0.50 -3.25 11.18
N VAL A 82 -1.23 -3.34 10.05
CA VAL A 82 -1.23 -2.29 9.02
C VAL A 82 -1.86 -1.01 9.57
N THR A 83 -3.00 -1.11 10.25
CA THR A 83 -3.69 0.02 10.89
C THR A 83 -2.78 0.72 11.90
N GLU A 84 -2.10 -0.02 12.79
CA GLU A 84 -1.10 0.53 13.72
C GLU A 84 0.04 1.26 12.96
N GLY A 85 0.48 0.69 11.84
CA GLY A 85 1.51 1.30 10.99
C GLY A 85 1.08 2.62 10.38
N MET A 86 -0.15 2.69 9.88
CA MET A 86 -0.72 3.89 9.28
C MET A 86 -0.96 5.00 10.30
N LEU A 87 -1.42 4.64 11.50
CA LEU A 87 -1.68 5.58 12.59
C LEU A 87 -0.42 5.98 13.37
N ARG A 88 0.72 5.32 13.13
CA ARG A 88 1.98 5.51 13.88
C ARG A 88 1.80 5.37 15.41
N ARG A 89 0.76 4.67 15.83
CA ARG A 89 0.44 4.40 17.24
C ARG A 89 -0.02 2.98 17.42
N HIS A 90 0.15 2.45 18.62
CA HIS A 90 -0.34 1.13 18.96
C HIS A 90 -1.86 1.14 19.21
N ALA A 91 -2.52 0.08 18.78
CA ALA A 91 -3.92 -0.15 19.14
C ALA A 91 -4.07 -0.40 20.66
N PRO A 92 -5.24 -0.12 21.23
CA PRO A 92 -5.55 -0.46 22.60
C PRO A 92 -5.27 -1.94 22.90
N ARG A 93 -4.69 -2.23 24.07
CA ARG A 93 -4.26 -3.58 24.45
C ARG A 93 -5.40 -4.60 24.36
N VAL A 94 -6.63 -4.20 24.70
CA VAL A 94 -7.81 -5.07 24.63
C VAL A 94 -8.08 -5.53 23.19
N ILE A 95 -8.07 -4.63 22.23
CA ILE A 95 -8.28 -4.96 20.81
C ILE A 95 -7.16 -5.90 20.32
N LYS A 96 -5.92 -5.58 20.67
CA LYS A 96 -4.76 -6.38 20.26
C LYS A 96 -4.82 -7.80 20.81
N LEU A 97 -5.11 -7.95 22.09
CA LEU A 97 -5.26 -9.26 22.73
C LEU A 97 -6.44 -10.04 22.15
N ALA A 98 -7.60 -9.41 21.96
CA ALA A 98 -8.77 -10.03 21.37
C ALA A 98 -8.48 -10.58 19.96
N VAL A 99 -7.77 -9.80 19.13
CA VAL A 99 -7.41 -10.22 17.77
C VAL A 99 -6.38 -11.36 17.79
N ILE A 100 -5.36 -11.30 18.66
CA ILE A 100 -4.36 -12.37 18.76
C ILE A 100 -4.97 -13.66 19.30
N ILE A 101 -5.70 -13.59 20.41
CA ILE A 101 -6.33 -14.76 21.02
C ILE A 101 -7.36 -15.37 20.06
N GLY A 102 -8.20 -14.55 19.43
CA GLY A 102 -9.18 -15.00 18.46
C GLY A 102 -8.53 -15.69 17.26
N ALA A 103 -7.45 -15.14 16.73
CA ALA A 103 -6.69 -15.74 15.62
C ALA A 103 -6.11 -17.11 16.01
N ILE A 104 -5.55 -17.23 17.22
CA ILE A 104 -5.00 -18.50 17.72
C ILE A 104 -6.12 -19.52 17.95
N VAL A 105 -7.17 -19.15 18.66
CA VAL A 105 -8.26 -20.07 19.02
C VAL A 105 -8.99 -20.57 17.78
N LEU A 106 -9.39 -19.66 16.89
CA LEU A 106 -10.09 -20.04 15.67
C LEU A 106 -9.15 -20.73 14.68
N GLY A 107 -7.91 -20.24 14.51
CA GLY A 107 -6.94 -20.87 13.60
C GLY A 107 -6.61 -22.30 14.00
N LEU A 108 -6.27 -22.53 15.27
CA LEU A 108 -5.97 -23.88 15.78
C LEU A 108 -7.23 -24.74 15.82
N GLY A 109 -8.38 -24.19 16.24
CA GLY A 109 -9.64 -24.91 16.23
C GLY A 109 -10.00 -25.44 14.85
N GLY A 110 -9.90 -24.61 13.81
CA GLY A 110 -10.14 -25.04 12.43
C GLY A 110 -9.15 -26.10 11.96
N ALA A 111 -7.86 -25.91 12.23
CA ALA A 111 -6.81 -26.87 11.86
C ALA A 111 -6.95 -28.25 12.57
N LEU A 112 -7.57 -28.27 13.74
CA LEU A 112 -7.88 -29.50 14.49
C LEU A 112 -9.22 -30.13 14.08
N GLY A 113 -9.85 -29.65 13.01
CA GLY A 113 -11.08 -30.23 12.46
C GLY A 113 -12.37 -29.70 13.08
N LEU A 114 -12.32 -28.70 13.97
CA LEU A 114 -13.53 -28.02 14.48
C LEU A 114 -14.28 -27.28 13.39
N GLY A 115 -13.63 -27.01 12.26
CA GLY A 115 -14.24 -26.46 11.04
C GLY A 115 -15.33 -27.33 10.43
N HIS A 116 -15.33 -28.64 10.74
CA HIS A 116 -16.39 -29.55 10.34
C HIS A 116 -17.73 -29.31 11.06
N PHE A 117 -17.76 -28.47 12.12
CA PHE A 117 -19.00 -27.95 12.71
C PHE A 117 -19.61 -26.80 11.88
N ASP A 118 -19.46 -26.87 10.57
CA ASP A 118 -19.99 -26.03 9.49
C ASP A 118 -20.50 -24.62 9.89
N MET A 119 -21.77 -24.50 10.29
CA MET A 119 -22.40 -23.21 10.49
C MET A 119 -21.92 -22.45 11.74
N PRO A 120 -21.83 -23.02 12.96
CA PRO A 120 -21.40 -22.25 14.14
C PRO A 120 -19.97 -21.77 14.04
N TYR A 121 -19.08 -22.60 13.50
CA TYR A 121 -17.68 -22.21 13.32
C TYR A 121 -17.54 -21.13 12.25
N ALA A 122 -18.23 -21.26 11.11
CA ALA A 122 -18.24 -20.27 10.06
C ALA A 122 -18.77 -18.90 10.55
N ILE A 123 -19.84 -18.91 11.35
CA ILE A 123 -20.39 -17.70 11.99
C ILE A 123 -19.35 -17.07 12.94
N ALA A 124 -18.72 -17.89 13.81
CA ALA A 124 -17.71 -17.41 14.74
C ALA A 124 -16.52 -16.77 14.01
N LEU A 125 -16.01 -17.41 12.96
CA LEU A 125 -14.92 -16.90 12.13
C LEU A 125 -15.32 -15.62 11.38
N ALA A 126 -16.54 -15.57 10.83
CA ALA A 126 -17.07 -14.40 10.14
C ALA A 126 -17.23 -13.21 11.11
N LEU A 127 -17.82 -13.43 12.27
CA LEU A 127 -17.97 -12.38 13.28
C LEU A 127 -16.62 -11.88 13.78
N PHE A 128 -15.66 -12.77 13.96
CA PHE A 128 -14.31 -12.41 14.35
C PHE A 128 -13.61 -11.58 13.26
N GLN A 129 -13.69 -11.97 11.99
CA GLN A 129 -13.10 -11.21 10.89
C GLN A 129 -13.77 -9.84 10.71
N LEU A 130 -15.10 -9.80 10.64
CA LEU A 130 -15.86 -8.55 10.50
C LEU A 130 -15.67 -7.63 11.71
N GLY A 131 -15.65 -8.20 12.93
CA GLY A 131 -15.35 -7.47 14.17
C GLY A 131 -13.95 -6.87 14.16
N GLY A 132 -12.96 -7.62 13.68
CA GLY A 132 -11.59 -7.14 13.51
C GLY A 132 -11.48 -5.99 12.49
N PHE A 133 -12.15 -6.11 11.34
CA PHE A 133 -12.22 -5.02 10.36
C PHE A 133 -12.97 -3.80 10.91
N ALA A 134 -14.08 -4.00 11.63
CA ALA A 134 -14.82 -2.92 12.27
C ALA A 134 -13.96 -2.19 13.31
N ALA A 135 -13.17 -2.92 14.11
CA ALA A 135 -12.24 -2.33 15.07
C ALA A 135 -11.14 -1.51 14.35
N CYS A 136 -10.59 -2.02 13.26
CA CYS A 136 -9.62 -1.28 12.44
C CYS A 136 -10.25 -0.01 11.85
N ALA A 137 -11.45 -0.11 11.28
CA ALA A 137 -12.18 1.03 10.74
C ALA A 137 -12.49 2.08 11.81
N PHE A 138 -12.89 1.66 13.01
CA PHE A 138 -13.09 2.54 14.16
C PHE A 138 -11.81 3.28 14.56
N LEU A 139 -10.67 2.57 14.65
CA LEU A 139 -9.38 3.19 14.95
C LEU A 139 -8.97 4.23 13.89
N LEU A 140 -9.23 3.94 12.62
CA LEU A 140 -8.95 4.86 11.51
C LEU A 140 -9.89 6.08 11.52
N ALA A 141 -11.17 5.88 11.85
CA ALA A 141 -12.16 6.94 11.94
C ALA A 141 -11.92 7.89 13.12
N THR A 142 -11.49 7.34 14.27
CA THR A 142 -11.21 8.10 15.50
C THR A 142 -9.78 8.61 15.60
N ARG A 143 -9.04 8.60 14.48
CA ARG A 143 -7.66 9.12 14.44
C ARG A 143 -7.61 10.62 14.69
N ASP A 144 -6.54 11.06 15.31
CA ASP A 144 -6.20 12.47 15.37
C ASP A 144 -5.66 12.94 14.02
N ARG A 145 -6.49 13.67 13.26
CA ARG A 145 -6.13 14.19 11.93
C ARG A 145 -5.04 15.27 11.99
N ALA A 146 -4.89 15.95 13.12
CA ALA A 146 -3.88 16.98 13.27
C ALA A 146 -2.47 16.39 13.45
N SER A 147 -2.39 15.16 13.97
CA SER A 147 -1.10 14.44 14.14
C SER A 147 -0.54 13.86 12.84
N LEU A 148 -1.31 13.89 11.74
CA LEU A 148 -0.95 13.32 10.44
C LEU A 148 -0.93 14.42 9.37
N MET A 149 -0.07 14.26 8.36
CA MET A 149 -0.07 15.18 7.23
C MET A 149 -1.31 15.01 6.34
N ALA A 150 -1.68 16.05 5.59
CA ALA A 150 -2.83 16.04 4.69
C ALA A 150 -2.77 14.91 3.65
N SER A 151 -1.58 14.61 3.13
CA SER A 151 -1.34 13.50 2.19
C SER A 151 -1.55 12.14 2.83
N GLU A 152 -1.10 11.94 4.07
CA GLU A 152 -1.30 10.72 4.85
C GLU A 152 -2.79 10.52 5.18
N ASN A 153 -3.46 11.56 5.65
CA ASN A 153 -4.90 11.53 5.92
C ASN A 153 -5.70 11.11 4.69
N ARG A 154 -5.39 11.69 3.51
CA ARG A 154 -6.04 11.31 2.25
C ARG A 154 -5.75 9.87 1.84
N SER A 155 -4.53 9.38 2.06
CA SER A 155 -4.16 7.99 1.78
C SER A 155 -4.94 7.03 2.67
N ILE A 156 -5.05 7.32 3.97
CA ILE A 156 -5.82 6.54 4.94
C ILE A 156 -7.31 6.52 4.55
N ASP A 157 -7.91 7.68 4.24
CA ASP A 157 -9.31 7.77 3.85
C ASP A 157 -9.62 6.91 2.60
N ARG A 158 -8.72 6.92 1.60
CA ARG A 158 -8.86 6.10 0.39
C ARG A 158 -8.72 4.61 0.66
N MET A 159 -7.74 4.21 1.47
CA MET A 159 -7.56 2.81 1.83
C MET A 159 -8.75 2.29 2.65
N THR A 160 -9.29 3.11 3.55
CA THR A 160 -10.49 2.79 4.31
C THR A 160 -11.70 2.61 3.39
N LEU A 161 -11.88 3.51 2.42
CA LEU A 161 -12.94 3.37 1.43
C LEU A 161 -12.76 2.10 0.59
N GLY A 162 -11.55 1.81 0.13
CA GLY A 162 -11.23 0.58 -0.60
C GLY A 162 -11.55 -0.67 0.22
N ALA A 163 -11.21 -0.68 1.51
CA ALA A 163 -11.51 -1.79 2.41
C ALA A 163 -13.03 -2.00 2.58
N ILE A 164 -13.81 -0.91 2.70
CA ILE A 164 -15.29 -0.99 2.80
C ILE A 164 -15.91 -1.59 1.53
N ILE A 165 -15.44 -1.17 0.35
CA ILE A 165 -15.94 -1.68 -0.94
C ILE A 165 -15.71 -3.18 -1.09
N VAL A 166 -14.68 -3.72 -0.45
CA VAL A 166 -14.31 -5.14 -0.55
C VAL A 166 -15.03 -6.04 0.45
N LEU A 167 -15.60 -5.50 1.52
CA LEU A 167 -16.31 -6.30 2.51
C LEU A 167 -17.37 -7.25 1.91
N PRO A 168 -18.21 -6.85 0.94
CA PRO A 168 -19.16 -7.77 0.31
C PRO A 168 -18.49 -8.96 -0.36
N PHE A 169 -17.32 -8.77 -0.96
CA PHE A 169 -16.58 -9.86 -1.62
C PHE A 169 -16.05 -10.88 -0.59
N ILE A 170 -15.58 -10.40 0.57
CA ILE A 170 -15.11 -11.27 1.65
C ILE A 170 -16.23 -12.16 2.18
N VAL A 171 -17.45 -11.63 2.30
CA VAL A 171 -18.60 -12.39 2.80
C VAL A 171 -18.90 -13.59 1.90
N THR A 172 -18.66 -13.50 0.60
CA THR A 172 -18.89 -14.64 -0.32
C THR A 172 -17.96 -15.84 -0.06
N ASP A 173 -16.85 -15.64 0.65
CA ASP A 173 -15.91 -16.72 0.99
C ASP A 173 -16.44 -17.67 2.08
N PHE A 174 -17.48 -17.25 2.82
CA PHE A 174 -18.12 -18.07 3.83
C PHE A 174 -19.21 -18.94 3.20
N ALA A 175 -18.83 -20.16 2.75
CA ALA A 175 -19.76 -21.09 2.10
C ALA A 175 -20.99 -21.42 2.93
N ALA A 176 -20.80 -21.58 4.25
CA ALA A 176 -21.90 -21.90 5.15
C ALA A 176 -22.91 -20.76 5.26
N LEU A 177 -22.50 -19.50 5.05
CA LEU A 177 -23.39 -18.33 5.06
C LEU A 177 -24.02 -18.07 3.68
N MET A 178 -23.34 -18.46 2.60
CA MET A 178 -23.78 -18.24 1.22
C MET A 178 -23.59 -19.52 0.38
N PRO A 179 -24.37 -20.58 0.63
CA PRO A 179 -24.21 -21.88 -0.05
C PRO A 179 -24.48 -21.79 -1.56
N ASP A 180 -25.39 -20.92 -1.99
CA ASP A 180 -25.84 -20.81 -3.38
C ASP A 180 -24.91 -19.95 -4.27
N MET A 181 -23.82 -19.40 -3.69
CA MET A 181 -22.88 -18.59 -4.48
C MET A 181 -22.13 -19.43 -5.50
N PRO A 182 -22.23 -19.08 -6.79
CA PRO A 182 -21.63 -19.85 -7.88
C PRO A 182 -20.09 -19.83 -7.86
N VAL A 183 -19.51 -18.76 -7.30
CA VAL A 183 -18.07 -18.55 -7.17
C VAL A 183 -17.75 -17.67 -5.96
N ARG A 184 -16.63 -17.93 -5.29
CA ARG A 184 -16.15 -17.15 -4.16
C ARG A 184 -15.29 -16.00 -4.64
N LEU A 185 -15.61 -14.78 -4.21
CA LEU A 185 -15.04 -13.57 -4.75
C LEU A 185 -14.03 -12.88 -3.82
N GLY A 186 -13.68 -13.48 -2.67
CA GLY A 186 -12.74 -12.88 -1.72
C GLY A 186 -11.38 -12.57 -2.33
N ALA A 187 -10.86 -13.49 -3.15
CA ALA A 187 -9.60 -13.26 -3.87
C ALA A 187 -9.70 -12.12 -4.89
N LEU A 188 -10.83 -12.00 -5.60
CA LEU A 188 -11.10 -10.87 -6.48
C LEU A 188 -11.16 -9.56 -5.70
N GLY A 189 -11.83 -9.57 -4.54
CA GLY A 189 -11.86 -8.44 -3.63
C GLY A 189 -10.45 -7.99 -3.19
N ALA A 190 -9.60 -8.93 -2.82
CA ALA A 190 -8.22 -8.63 -2.44
C ALA A 190 -7.41 -8.03 -3.60
N LEU A 191 -7.58 -8.53 -4.84
CA LEU A 191 -6.96 -7.95 -6.03
C LEU A 191 -7.41 -6.50 -6.27
N LEU A 192 -8.71 -6.22 -6.08
CA LEU A 192 -9.25 -4.86 -6.22
C LEU A 192 -8.68 -3.91 -5.17
N VAL A 193 -8.57 -4.33 -3.89
CA VAL A 193 -7.93 -3.51 -2.83
C VAL A 193 -6.50 -3.19 -3.19
N VAL A 194 -5.71 -4.20 -3.54
CA VAL A 194 -4.30 -3.99 -3.85
C VAL A 194 -4.12 -3.09 -5.06
N THR A 195 -4.93 -3.28 -6.10
CA THR A 195 -4.93 -2.38 -7.27
C THR A 195 -5.29 -0.95 -6.86
N ALA A 196 -6.32 -0.77 -6.03
CA ALA A 196 -6.71 0.55 -5.51
C ALA A 196 -5.60 1.19 -4.66
N VAL A 197 -4.92 0.40 -3.82
CA VAL A 197 -3.79 0.86 -3.00
C VAL A 197 -2.63 1.34 -3.89
N LEU A 198 -2.27 0.57 -4.91
CA LEU A 198 -1.20 0.95 -5.84
C LEU A 198 -1.54 2.20 -6.65
N ILE A 199 -2.79 2.36 -7.09
CA ILE A 199 -3.30 3.56 -7.77
C ILE A 199 -3.33 4.76 -6.82
N ALA A 200 -3.77 4.56 -5.57
CA ALA A 200 -3.81 5.63 -4.57
C ALA A 200 -2.42 6.21 -4.26
N GLY A 201 -1.37 5.39 -4.41
CA GLY A 201 0.02 5.80 -4.28
C GLY A 201 0.61 6.52 -5.49
N SER A 202 -0.10 6.63 -6.62
CA SER A 202 0.38 7.35 -7.80
C SER A 202 0.04 8.85 -7.75
N SER A 203 0.79 9.66 -8.49
CA SER A 203 0.57 11.12 -8.60
C SER A 203 -0.69 11.47 -9.43
N GLY A 204 -1.19 12.69 -9.30
CA GLY A 204 -2.49 13.17 -9.78
C GLY A 204 -2.97 12.68 -11.16
N GLU A 205 -2.26 12.98 -12.25
CA GLU A 205 -2.63 12.53 -13.61
C GLU A 205 -2.46 11.02 -13.78
N ALA A 206 -1.37 10.44 -13.28
CA ALA A 206 -1.12 9.01 -13.35
C ALA A 206 -2.20 8.22 -12.59
N ARG A 207 -2.78 8.79 -11.53
CA ARG A 207 -3.89 8.19 -10.78
C ARG A 207 -5.15 8.08 -11.62
N TRP A 208 -5.54 9.15 -12.31
CA TRP A 208 -6.75 9.14 -13.12
C TRP A 208 -6.66 8.14 -14.28
N HIS A 209 -5.50 8.09 -14.92
CA HIS A 209 -5.19 7.04 -15.91
C HIS A 209 -5.26 5.64 -15.31
N GLY A 210 -4.70 5.43 -14.12
CA GLY A 210 -4.78 4.14 -13.41
C GLY A 210 -6.21 3.71 -13.10
N VAL A 211 -7.05 4.63 -12.64
CA VAL A 211 -8.48 4.37 -12.39
C VAL A 211 -9.20 4.01 -13.69
N LEU A 212 -9.01 4.80 -14.74
CA LEU A 212 -9.63 4.56 -16.05
C LEU A 212 -9.20 3.22 -16.65
N LEU A 213 -7.90 2.94 -16.58
CA LEU A 213 -7.33 1.69 -17.09
C LEU A 213 -7.87 0.47 -16.33
N THR A 214 -8.01 0.59 -15.01
CA THR A 214 -8.59 -0.49 -14.18
C THR A 214 -10.08 -0.67 -14.48
N ALA A 215 -10.84 0.42 -14.62
CA ALA A 215 -12.24 0.34 -15.02
C ALA A 215 -12.39 -0.32 -16.40
N LEU A 216 -11.54 0.06 -17.37
CA LEU A 216 -11.53 -0.56 -18.70
C LEU A 216 -11.18 -2.06 -18.63
N ARG A 217 -10.19 -2.45 -17.83
CA ARG A 217 -9.84 -3.86 -17.58
C ARG A 217 -11.01 -4.64 -16.99
N LEU A 218 -11.73 -4.08 -16.02
CA LEU A 218 -12.88 -4.71 -15.39
C LEU A 218 -14.01 -4.91 -16.41
N VAL A 219 -14.36 -3.87 -17.16
CA VAL A 219 -15.42 -3.95 -18.17
C VAL A 219 -15.05 -4.94 -19.28
N SER A 220 -13.86 -4.81 -19.86
CA SER A 220 -13.43 -5.69 -20.95
C SER A 220 -13.31 -7.14 -20.52
N SER A 221 -12.85 -7.42 -19.30
CA SER A 221 -12.76 -8.79 -18.78
C SER A 221 -14.12 -9.38 -18.45
N ALA A 222 -15.07 -8.59 -17.93
CA ALA A 222 -16.44 -9.03 -17.74
C ALA A 222 -17.11 -9.36 -19.07
N LEU A 223 -16.92 -8.52 -20.10
CA LEU A 223 -17.39 -8.79 -21.46
C LEU A 223 -16.76 -10.03 -22.07
N LEU A 224 -15.48 -10.24 -21.85
CA LEU A 224 -14.78 -11.47 -22.30
C LEU A 224 -15.35 -12.71 -21.62
N GLY A 225 -15.59 -12.65 -20.30
CA GLY A 225 -16.22 -13.74 -19.55
C GLY A 225 -17.63 -14.05 -20.06
N LEU A 226 -18.41 -13.01 -20.35
CA LEU A 226 -19.74 -13.13 -20.94
C LEU A 226 -19.67 -13.74 -22.34
N ALA A 227 -18.77 -13.27 -23.19
CA ALA A 227 -18.56 -13.82 -24.54
C ALA A 227 -18.16 -15.29 -24.50
N ALA A 228 -17.27 -15.69 -23.58
CA ALA A 228 -16.89 -17.07 -23.36
C ALA A 228 -18.10 -17.95 -22.95
N ALA A 229 -18.97 -17.40 -22.09
CA ALA A 229 -20.21 -18.08 -21.71
C ALA A 229 -21.16 -18.25 -22.90
N PHE A 230 -21.25 -17.29 -23.81
CA PHE A 230 -22.11 -17.37 -25.00
C PHE A 230 -21.67 -18.46 -26.00
N VAL A 231 -20.38 -18.79 -26.04
CA VAL A 231 -19.84 -19.80 -26.95
C VAL A 231 -19.96 -21.20 -26.35
N ALA A 232 -20.08 -21.34 -25.05
CA ALA A 232 -20.20 -22.63 -24.39
C ALA A 232 -21.65 -23.16 -24.50
N PRO A 233 -21.87 -24.44 -24.77
CA PRO A 233 -23.21 -25.02 -24.83
C PRO A 233 -23.82 -25.15 -23.42
N ASP A 234 -25.14 -24.99 -23.35
CA ASP A 234 -25.96 -25.24 -22.14
C ASP A 234 -25.49 -24.53 -20.88
N VAL A 235 -25.17 -23.21 -20.99
CA VAL A 235 -24.65 -22.41 -19.89
C VAL A 235 -25.78 -21.89 -19.01
N ASP A 236 -25.72 -22.21 -17.73
CA ASP A 236 -26.57 -21.61 -16.68
C ASP A 236 -25.98 -20.28 -16.14
N ALA A 237 -26.79 -19.55 -15.38
CA ALA A 237 -26.37 -18.26 -14.79
C ALA A 237 -25.14 -18.43 -13.85
N ALA A 238 -25.01 -19.58 -13.19
CA ALA A 238 -23.88 -19.84 -12.31
C ALA A 238 -22.58 -20.03 -13.11
N GLN A 239 -22.64 -20.66 -14.27
CA GLN A 239 -21.50 -20.80 -15.17
C GLN A 239 -21.08 -19.46 -15.76
N VAL A 240 -22.04 -18.61 -16.16
CA VAL A 240 -21.74 -17.22 -16.59
C VAL A 240 -20.96 -16.48 -15.51
N ALA A 241 -21.41 -16.53 -14.25
CA ALA A 241 -20.73 -15.89 -13.13
C ALA A 241 -19.31 -16.43 -12.94
N ARG A 242 -19.08 -17.75 -13.11
CA ARG A 242 -17.75 -18.37 -13.03
C ARG A 242 -16.83 -17.89 -14.14
N PHE A 243 -17.29 -17.86 -15.39
CA PHE A 243 -16.51 -17.35 -16.52
C PHE A 243 -16.11 -15.88 -16.30
N CYS A 244 -17.05 -15.03 -15.87
CA CYS A 244 -16.77 -13.64 -15.56
C CYS A 244 -15.75 -13.49 -14.42
N ALA A 245 -15.90 -14.25 -13.33
CA ALA A 245 -14.99 -14.17 -12.18
C ALA A 245 -13.56 -14.61 -12.55
N ILE A 246 -13.40 -15.69 -13.34
CA ILE A 246 -12.10 -16.14 -13.84
C ILE A 246 -11.48 -15.07 -14.76
N ALA A 247 -12.25 -14.55 -15.72
CA ALA A 247 -11.76 -13.55 -16.65
C ALA A 247 -11.31 -12.28 -15.93
N VAL A 248 -12.13 -11.75 -14.99
CA VAL A 248 -11.80 -10.56 -14.22
C VAL A 248 -10.57 -10.78 -13.34
N SER A 249 -10.50 -11.90 -12.61
CA SER A 249 -9.35 -12.21 -11.76
C SER A 249 -8.06 -12.38 -12.56
N GLY A 250 -8.13 -13.07 -13.71
CA GLY A 250 -7.00 -13.27 -14.61
C GLY A 250 -6.49 -11.95 -15.19
N VAL A 251 -7.38 -11.09 -15.71
CA VAL A 251 -7.01 -9.80 -16.31
C VAL A 251 -6.44 -8.84 -15.26
N LEU A 252 -7.01 -8.81 -14.05
CA LEU A 252 -6.45 -8.00 -12.96
C LEU A 252 -5.06 -8.47 -12.56
N THR A 253 -4.85 -9.78 -12.45
CA THR A 253 -3.53 -10.36 -12.12
C THR A 253 -2.49 -10.04 -13.20
N ILE A 254 -2.82 -10.25 -14.47
CA ILE A 254 -1.95 -9.89 -15.61
C ILE A 254 -1.70 -8.39 -15.63
N GLY A 255 -2.72 -7.57 -15.34
CA GLY A 255 -2.60 -6.12 -15.23
C GLY A 255 -1.60 -5.72 -14.15
N LEU A 256 -1.69 -6.28 -12.96
CA LEU A 256 -0.73 -6.04 -11.87
C LEU A 256 0.70 -6.47 -12.25
N MET A 257 0.84 -7.62 -12.93
CA MET A 257 2.15 -8.07 -13.42
C MET A 257 2.75 -7.12 -14.44
N THR A 258 1.97 -6.71 -15.44
CA THR A 258 2.43 -5.80 -16.49
C THR A 258 2.74 -4.41 -15.95
N ASP A 259 1.92 -3.87 -15.05
CA ASP A 259 2.15 -2.56 -14.44
C ASP A 259 3.40 -2.58 -13.55
N THR A 260 3.60 -3.66 -12.77
CA THR A 260 4.81 -3.85 -11.95
C THR A 260 6.06 -4.02 -12.80
N LEU A 261 5.97 -4.78 -13.91
CA LEU A 261 7.07 -4.96 -14.85
C LEU A 261 7.41 -3.64 -15.56
N ARG A 262 6.41 -2.89 -16.00
CA ARG A 262 6.61 -1.55 -16.59
C ARG A 262 7.29 -0.60 -15.61
N ALA A 263 6.80 -0.51 -14.39
CA ALA A 263 7.43 0.31 -13.36
C ALA A 263 8.89 -0.10 -13.08
N TYR A 264 9.21 -1.37 -13.24
CA TYR A 264 10.57 -1.87 -13.13
C TYR A 264 11.46 -1.53 -14.34
N LEU A 265 10.94 -1.64 -15.56
CA LEU A 265 11.68 -1.36 -16.80
C LEU A 265 11.78 0.16 -17.06
N GLU A 266 10.74 0.87 -16.72
CA GLU A 266 10.66 2.31 -16.86
C GLU A 266 11.19 2.99 -15.59
N SER A 267 12.44 2.85 -15.19
CA SER A 267 13.09 3.70 -14.16
C SER A 267 13.07 5.19 -14.57
N ARG A 268 11.92 5.68 -15.01
CA ARG A 268 11.74 6.96 -15.67
C ARG A 268 11.21 8.02 -14.71
N THR A 269 11.83 9.12 -14.84
CA THR A 269 11.62 10.44 -14.30
C THR A 269 10.13 10.77 -14.12
N PRO A 270 9.68 10.93 -12.88
CA PRO A 270 8.31 11.33 -12.59
C PRO A 270 8.02 12.73 -13.12
N GLY A 271 6.74 13.05 -13.25
CA GLY A 271 6.23 14.31 -13.74
C GLY A 271 6.75 15.60 -13.05
N VAL A 272 7.42 15.47 -11.90
CA VAL A 272 8.14 16.58 -11.24
C VAL A 272 9.17 17.20 -12.16
N LEU A 273 9.92 16.42 -12.94
CA LEU A 273 10.90 16.96 -13.88
C LEU A 273 10.25 17.66 -15.07
N SER A 274 9.09 17.19 -15.51
CA SER A 274 8.33 17.91 -16.54
C SER A 274 7.81 19.24 -16.00
N SER A 275 7.37 19.28 -14.73
CA SER A 275 6.96 20.54 -14.08
C SER A 275 8.11 21.53 -13.98
N VAL A 276 9.31 21.05 -13.61
CA VAL A 276 10.52 21.89 -13.57
C VAL A 276 10.93 22.36 -14.97
N ALA A 277 10.85 21.49 -15.99
CA ALA A 277 11.22 21.81 -17.36
C ALA A 277 10.27 22.82 -18.04
N ILE A 278 9.01 22.85 -17.62
CA ILE A 278 7.98 23.77 -18.14
C ILE A 278 7.93 25.06 -17.29
N SER A 279 8.56 25.07 -16.11
CA SER A 279 8.57 26.22 -15.21
C SER A 279 9.14 27.46 -15.89
N SER A 280 8.45 28.58 -15.71
CA SER A 280 8.93 29.90 -16.13
C SER A 280 9.74 30.63 -15.05
N ALA A 281 10.03 29.94 -13.93
CA ALA A 281 10.76 30.51 -12.82
C ALA A 281 12.18 30.91 -13.22
N THR A 282 12.54 32.16 -12.98
CA THR A 282 13.87 32.71 -13.26
C THR A 282 14.75 32.74 -12.02
N THR A 283 14.15 32.60 -10.82
CA THR A 283 14.86 32.58 -9.55
C THR A 283 14.61 31.29 -8.79
N ARG A 284 15.55 30.92 -7.93
CA ARG A 284 15.44 29.73 -7.05
C ARG A 284 14.18 29.76 -6.20
N ASP A 285 13.86 30.90 -5.60
CA ASP A 285 12.68 31.02 -4.71
C ASP A 285 11.37 30.89 -5.46
N GLN A 286 11.29 31.40 -6.71
CA GLN A 286 10.15 31.18 -7.59
C GLN A 286 10.00 29.69 -7.92
N LEU A 287 11.10 29.02 -8.28
CA LEU A 287 11.09 27.59 -8.59
C LEU A 287 10.65 26.75 -7.38
N ILE A 288 11.13 27.08 -6.18
CA ILE A 288 10.67 26.41 -4.94
C ILE A 288 9.16 26.65 -4.74
N THR A 289 8.67 27.86 -4.95
CA THR A 289 7.25 28.20 -4.80
C THR A 289 6.37 27.42 -5.79
N GLU A 290 6.82 27.25 -7.01
CA GLU A 290 6.12 26.43 -8.02
C GLU A 290 6.18 24.93 -7.66
N LEU A 291 7.32 24.44 -7.22
CA LEU A 291 7.48 23.05 -6.77
C LEU A 291 6.58 22.71 -5.59
N LEU A 292 6.40 23.62 -4.63
CA LEU A 292 5.49 23.43 -3.50
C LEU A 292 4.02 23.27 -3.90
N ARG A 293 3.65 23.68 -5.11
CA ARG A 293 2.30 23.45 -5.68
C ARG A 293 2.15 22.04 -6.26
N HIS A 294 3.26 21.35 -6.55
CA HIS A 294 3.22 20.00 -7.08
C HIS A 294 2.76 18.99 -6.03
N PRO A 295 1.86 18.02 -6.34
CA PRO A 295 1.31 17.06 -5.36
C PRO A 295 2.36 16.29 -4.55
N LEU A 296 3.54 16.02 -5.11
CA LEU A 296 4.64 15.37 -4.39
C LEU A 296 5.19 16.25 -3.25
N PHE A 297 5.19 17.56 -3.42
CA PHE A 297 5.73 18.54 -2.46
C PHE A 297 4.65 19.25 -1.66
N GLU A 298 3.38 18.90 -1.80
CA GLU A 298 2.25 19.53 -1.08
C GLU A 298 2.41 19.50 0.44
N SER A 299 3.09 18.47 0.97
CA SER A 299 3.41 18.34 2.38
C SER A 299 4.76 18.95 2.77
N ALA A 300 5.49 19.50 1.79
CA ALA A 300 6.83 20.02 2.06
C ALA A 300 6.77 21.33 2.86
N ARG A 301 7.67 21.44 3.83
CA ARG A 301 7.90 22.64 4.61
C ARG A 301 9.35 23.06 4.44
N ARG A 302 9.55 24.35 4.12
CA ARG A 302 10.89 24.94 4.06
C ARG A 302 11.25 25.49 5.43
N TYR A 303 12.44 25.19 5.88
CA TYR A 303 13.04 25.74 7.08
C TYR A 303 14.33 26.46 6.71
N ARG A 304 14.40 27.74 7.02
CA ARG A 304 15.60 28.55 6.92
C ARG A 304 16.34 28.55 8.25
N GLU A 305 17.56 29.08 8.26
CA GLU A 305 18.42 29.10 9.44
C GLU A 305 17.74 29.69 10.68
N ASP A 306 16.96 30.76 10.49
CA ASP A 306 16.20 31.40 11.57
C ASP A 306 15.12 30.49 12.18
N ASP A 307 14.49 29.65 11.37
CA ASP A 307 13.46 28.68 11.79
C ASP A 307 14.09 27.50 12.56
N LEU A 308 15.39 27.31 12.43
CA LEU A 308 16.16 26.18 12.99
C LEU A 308 16.90 26.54 14.30
N ALA A 309 16.66 27.71 14.90
CA ALA A 309 17.35 28.15 16.10
C ALA A 309 17.32 27.10 17.23
N ALA A 310 16.20 26.40 17.40
CA ALA A 310 16.04 25.33 18.40
C ALA A 310 16.87 24.05 18.10
N TYR A 311 17.36 23.88 16.88
CA TYR A 311 18.09 22.71 16.42
C TYR A 311 19.59 22.94 16.23
N ASP A 312 20.10 24.12 16.62
CA ASP A 312 21.50 24.53 16.50
C ASP A 312 22.03 24.44 15.04
N PRO A 313 21.75 25.46 14.20
CA PRO A 313 22.13 25.46 12.79
C PRO A 313 23.61 25.25 12.52
N LEU A 314 24.48 25.72 13.43
CA LEU A 314 25.94 25.56 13.29
C LEU A 314 26.35 24.09 13.37
N LEU A 315 25.71 23.32 14.25
CA LEU A 315 25.94 21.88 14.36
C LEU A 315 25.45 21.14 13.10
N LEU A 316 24.36 21.60 12.50
CA LEU A 316 23.78 20.97 11.32
C LEU A 316 24.59 21.24 10.04
N ARG A 317 25.23 22.43 9.89
CA ARG A 317 25.96 22.83 8.69
C ARG A 317 26.91 21.76 8.19
N ASN A 318 27.80 21.28 9.04
CA ASN A 318 28.82 20.29 8.65
C ASN A 318 28.21 18.97 8.17
N ARG A 319 27.06 18.57 8.69
CA ARG A 319 26.36 17.35 8.32
C ARG A 319 25.58 17.50 7.02
N LEU A 320 24.93 18.64 6.85
CA LEU A 320 24.16 18.96 5.65
C LEU A 320 25.06 19.22 4.45
N ALA A 321 26.32 19.66 4.64
CA ALA A 321 27.28 19.88 3.57
C ALA A 321 27.65 18.59 2.81
N THR A 322 27.63 17.43 3.50
CA THR A 322 28.00 16.14 2.91
C THR A 322 26.83 15.37 2.33
N HIS A 323 25.59 15.74 2.67
CA HIS A 323 24.39 15.03 2.27
C HIS A 323 23.46 15.94 1.47
N ARG A 324 22.88 15.40 0.42
CA ARG A 324 21.95 16.14 -0.45
C ARG A 324 20.48 15.85 -0.12
N VAL A 325 20.19 14.57 0.06
CA VAL A 325 18.86 14.09 0.45
C VAL A 325 19.05 13.08 1.58
N LEU A 326 18.31 13.25 2.65
CA LEU A 326 18.33 12.36 3.81
C LEU A 326 16.97 11.69 3.94
N ARG A 327 16.93 10.36 4.01
CA ARG A 327 15.74 9.58 4.35
C ARG A 327 15.75 9.23 5.83
N ARG A 328 14.64 9.43 6.51
CA ARG A 328 14.53 9.10 7.94
C ARG A 328 14.74 7.61 8.21
N SER A 329 14.32 6.72 7.30
CA SER A 329 14.54 5.27 7.41
C SER A 329 16.01 4.85 7.34
N ASP A 330 16.86 5.69 6.78
CA ASP A 330 18.29 5.38 6.56
C ASP A 330 19.18 5.94 7.67
N ALA A 331 18.58 6.63 8.68
CA ALA A 331 19.36 7.08 9.83
C ALA A 331 20.07 5.90 10.51
N PRO A 332 21.34 6.05 10.95
CA PRO A 332 22.10 7.28 11.14
C PRO A 332 22.96 7.76 9.94
N TRP A 333 22.65 7.43 8.71
CA TRP A 333 23.32 7.91 7.48
C TRP A 333 24.84 7.73 7.47
N GLY A 334 25.32 6.58 7.99
CA GLY A 334 26.75 6.24 8.06
C GLY A 334 27.53 6.91 9.21
N HIS A 335 26.83 7.58 10.14
CA HIS A 335 27.45 8.19 11.33
C HIS A 335 27.33 7.29 12.57
N PRO A 336 28.20 7.49 13.59
CA PRO A 336 28.11 6.70 14.81
C PRO A 336 26.78 6.96 15.55
N PRO A 337 26.25 5.95 16.26
CA PRO A 337 25.10 6.11 17.12
C PRO A 337 25.38 7.17 18.20
N GLY A 338 24.39 8.06 18.48
CA GLY A 338 24.52 9.12 19.46
C GLY A 338 25.18 10.41 18.94
N ASP A 339 25.36 10.57 17.62
CA ASP A 339 25.77 11.84 17.03
C ASP A 339 24.68 12.90 17.24
N PRO A 340 24.95 13.99 17.98
CA PRO A 340 23.93 14.98 18.34
C PRO A 340 23.33 15.68 17.11
N ALA A 341 24.06 15.84 16.01
CA ALA A 341 23.51 16.40 14.77
C ALA A 341 22.52 15.44 14.11
N VAL A 342 22.80 14.14 14.11
CA VAL A 342 21.90 13.11 13.60
C VAL A 342 20.61 13.07 14.44
N GLU A 343 20.72 13.09 15.76
CA GLU A 343 19.56 13.07 16.65
C GLU A 343 18.65 14.28 16.44
N ARG A 344 19.25 15.47 16.26
CA ARG A 344 18.48 16.70 15.97
C ARG A 344 17.80 16.68 14.62
N LEU A 345 18.45 16.15 13.56
CA LEU A 345 17.84 15.99 12.25
C LEU A 345 16.69 14.97 12.30
N VAL A 346 16.87 13.86 13.00
CA VAL A 346 15.79 12.86 13.20
C VAL A 346 14.64 13.48 14.00
N SER A 347 14.91 14.28 15.04
CA SER A 347 13.90 14.98 15.83
C SER A 347 13.14 16.00 14.98
N LEU A 348 13.84 16.79 14.17
CA LEU A 348 13.23 17.76 13.23
C LEU A 348 12.30 17.05 12.24
N MET A 349 12.77 15.97 11.64
CA MET A 349 11.96 15.16 10.72
C MET A 349 10.77 14.53 11.44
N ALA A 350 10.94 14.12 12.70
CA ALA A 350 9.87 13.56 13.50
C ALA A 350 8.82 14.62 13.85
N ALA A 351 9.23 15.82 14.28
CA ALA A 351 8.34 16.93 14.58
C ALA A 351 7.52 17.36 13.34
N GLY A 352 8.14 17.34 12.15
CA GLY A 352 7.47 17.60 10.88
C GLY A 352 6.72 16.41 10.28
N ASN A 353 6.70 15.25 10.94
CA ASN A 353 6.18 13.98 10.38
C ASN A 353 6.78 13.64 9.01
N ALA A 354 8.00 14.05 8.74
CA ALA A 354 8.64 13.91 7.46
C ALA A 354 9.36 12.57 7.29
N THR A 355 9.42 12.14 6.05
CA THR A 355 10.19 10.95 5.63
C THR A 355 11.49 11.34 4.95
N HIS A 356 11.54 12.53 4.32
CA HIS A 356 12.69 13.03 3.57
C HIS A 356 13.04 14.45 4.00
N LEU A 357 14.34 14.74 3.97
CA LEU A 357 14.90 16.06 4.13
C LEU A 357 15.80 16.32 2.92
N VAL A 358 15.52 17.40 2.20
CA VAL A 358 16.26 17.85 1.02
C VAL A 358 17.07 19.08 1.41
N VAL A 359 18.38 19.02 1.24
CA VAL A 359 19.27 20.13 1.54
C VAL A 359 19.29 21.08 0.35
N LEU A 360 18.85 22.29 0.56
CA LEU A 360 18.88 23.36 -0.42
C LEU A 360 20.18 24.17 -0.32
N SER A 361 20.59 24.53 0.89
CA SER A 361 21.89 25.14 1.19
C SER A 361 22.39 24.65 2.56
N SER A 362 23.70 24.54 2.71
CA SER A 362 24.32 24.24 4.00
C SER A 362 24.82 25.48 4.73
N ASP A 363 25.04 26.61 4.02
CA ASP A 363 25.48 27.86 4.58
C ASP A 363 24.97 29.07 3.74
N PRO A 364 23.99 29.83 4.22
CA PRO A 364 23.17 29.58 5.40
C PRO A 364 22.33 28.29 5.26
N VAL A 365 21.95 27.69 6.39
CA VAL A 365 21.14 26.44 6.37
C VAL A 365 19.77 26.72 5.80
N ASP A 366 19.43 26.01 4.72
CA ASP A 366 18.13 26.06 4.05
C ASP A 366 17.75 24.65 3.64
N ILE A 367 16.66 24.13 4.17
CA ILE A 367 16.25 22.75 3.98
C ILE A 367 14.75 22.65 3.66
N LEU A 368 14.40 21.64 2.90
CA LEU A 368 13.02 21.29 2.61
C LEU A 368 12.71 19.92 3.26
N VAL A 369 11.73 19.90 4.12
CA VAL A 369 11.30 18.68 4.85
C VAL A 369 9.96 18.24 4.29
N LEU A 370 9.86 16.98 3.82
CA LEU A 370 8.65 16.49 3.16
C LEU A 370 8.29 15.07 3.59
N ALA A 371 7.01 14.75 3.56
CA ALA A 371 6.50 13.41 3.74
C ALA A 371 6.12 12.81 2.38
N VAL A 372 6.90 11.83 1.94
CA VAL A 372 6.51 10.98 0.82
C VAL A 372 5.78 9.78 1.40
N PRO A 373 4.49 9.57 1.06
CA PRO A 373 3.78 8.37 1.50
C PRO A 373 4.52 7.12 1.05
N VAL A 374 4.64 6.11 1.91
CA VAL A 374 5.35 4.86 1.61
C VAL A 374 4.84 4.20 0.32
N ILE A 375 3.54 4.32 0.07
CA ILE A 375 2.89 3.80 -1.13
C ILE A 375 3.36 4.55 -2.41
N SER A 376 3.83 5.80 -2.27
CA SER A 376 4.34 6.64 -3.37
C SER A 376 5.87 6.69 -3.45
N ALA A 377 6.58 6.08 -2.51
CA ALA A 377 8.03 6.03 -2.46
C ALA A 377 8.55 4.96 -3.42
N ASP A 378 8.69 5.30 -4.69
CA ASP A 378 9.35 4.46 -5.68
C ASP A 378 10.75 5.02 -6.03
N PRO A 379 11.63 4.21 -6.63
CA PRO A 379 12.97 4.66 -7.03
C PRO A 379 12.96 5.87 -7.98
N ALA A 380 11.90 6.04 -8.77
CA ALA A 380 11.75 7.16 -9.67
C ALA A 380 11.43 8.45 -8.90
N THR A 381 10.61 8.38 -7.86
CA THR A 381 10.34 9.49 -6.95
C THR A 381 11.61 9.95 -6.23
N GLU A 382 12.42 9.00 -5.75
CA GLU A 382 13.71 9.30 -5.12
C GLU A 382 14.67 10.01 -6.09
N THR A 383 14.77 9.49 -7.31
CA THR A 383 15.59 10.10 -8.36
C THR A 383 15.11 11.51 -8.70
N ALA A 384 13.79 11.73 -8.74
CA ALA A 384 13.22 13.06 -9.00
C ALA A 384 13.55 14.05 -7.88
N ILE A 385 13.41 13.64 -6.62
CA ILE A 385 13.76 14.49 -5.47
C ILE A 385 15.25 14.86 -5.53
N ALA A 386 16.14 13.91 -5.82
CA ALA A 386 17.57 14.16 -5.94
C ALA A 386 17.91 15.10 -7.12
N LEU A 387 17.23 14.94 -8.26
CA LEU A 387 17.42 15.83 -9.42
C LEU A 387 16.90 17.23 -9.17
N VAL A 388 15.72 17.38 -8.56
CA VAL A 388 15.17 18.68 -8.15
C VAL A 388 16.14 19.39 -7.21
N GLN A 389 16.67 18.70 -6.22
CA GLN A 389 17.67 19.25 -5.31
C GLN A 389 18.89 19.77 -6.09
N ARG A 390 19.41 18.99 -7.04
CA ARG A 390 20.55 19.38 -7.86
C ARG A 390 20.27 20.63 -8.70
N ILE A 391 19.07 20.70 -9.31
CA ILE A 391 18.64 21.87 -10.11
C ILE A 391 18.55 23.12 -9.23
N LEU A 392 17.99 23.01 -8.01
CA LEU A 392 17.88 24.13 -7.09
C LEU A 392 19.24 24.68 -6.64
N ILE A 393 20.22 23.82 -6.41
CA ILE A 393 21.59 24.24 -6.10
C ILE A 393 22.26 24.90 -7.32
N MET A 394 22.08 24.36 -8.52
CA MET A 394 22.66 24.94 -9.72
C MET A 394 22.06 26.33 -10.04
N ALA A 395 20.76 26.51 -9.80
CA ALA A 395 20.09 27.80 -9.98
C ALA A 395 20.65 28.89 -9.04
N GLU A 396 21.05 28.52 -7.81
CA GLU A 396 21.71 29.42 -6.86
C GLU A 396 23.12 29.81 -7.33
N ALA A 397 23.91 28.81 -7.74
CA ALA A 397 25.28 29.05 -8.20
C ALA A 397 25.33 29.91 -9.51
N GLY A 398 24.31 29.83 -10.34
CA GLY A 398 24.14 30.66 -11.52
C GLY A 398 23.83 32.12 -11.17
N ALA A 399 22.97 32.34 -10.17
CA ALA A 399 22.60 33.69 -9.71
C ALA A 399 23.79 34.43 -9.05
N THR A 400 24.62 33.71 -8.29
CA THR A 400 25.80 34.27 -7.62
C THR A 400 26.92 34.66 -8.58
N LYS A 401 26.96 34.06 -9.79
CA LYS A 401 27.91 34.45 -10.86
C LYS A 401 27.46 35.60 -11.72
N ALA A 402 26.17 35.92 -11.73
CA ALA A 402 25.58 36.99 -12.52
C ALA A 402 25.44 38.30 -11.74
N ALA A 403 25.62 38.30 -10.43
CA ALA A 403 25.70 39.44 -9.54
C ALA A 403 27.14 39.84 -9.26
#